data_3595daf3cf851624a76b430e01c58fd4
#
_entry.id   3595daf3cf851624a76b430e01c58fd4
#
_cell.length_a   1.000
_cell.length_b   1.000
_cell.length_c   1.000
_cell.angle_alpha   90.00
_cell.angle_beta   90.00
_cell.angle_gamma   90.00
#
_symmetry.space_group_name_H-M   'P 1'
#
loop_
_entity.id
_entity.type
_entity.pdbx_description
1 polymer ?
#
loop_
_entity_poly.entity_id
_entity_poly.type
_entity_poly.pdbx_seq_one_letter_code
_entity_poly.pdbx_strand_id
1 'polypeptide(L)'
;MEEGEMDRGIWATWYDLPEEGKEEYITWLHDVHLPKALLRPGYLWAAHVENIWDEARKEALAKRLNHTDDPSVPTGNAYLVLYGAASPHVFLKPRPAQLEANWTAEERDMFGKRIGVRSYIFLETDRLDGPEVNIRPPNEAPGPVVQIGSFNLTKELDEETAMDMYAKIRLPYMAKMTGSVATRKLVSVYGWARHAALYEFASVDALEKNFVGQRERQANWKHWKKHLTNNLIHSQGSPSLGRRIWPPVSK
;
A
#
# COMPACT_ATOMS: atom_id res chain seq x y z
N MET A 1 -10.15 23.64 -16.88
CA MET A 1 -9.50 23.11 -15.68
C MET A 1 -8.32 22.32 -16.20
N GLU A 2 -7.11 22.76 -15.92
CA GLU A 2 -5.92 21.93 -16.17
C GLU A 2 -6.13 20.64 -15.39
N GLU A 3 -6.04 19.49 -16.05
CA GLU A 3 -5.98 18.21 -15.39
C GLU A 3 -4.71 18.23 -14.53
N GLY A 4 -4.87 18.48 -13.24
CA GLY A 4 -3.77 18.39 -12.29
C GLY A 4 -3.13 17.02 -12.45
N GLU A 5 -1.81 16.97 -12.53
CA GLU A 5 -1.05 15.72 -12.68
C GLU A 5 -1.52 14.71 -11.62
N MET A 6 -2.19 13.63 -12.05
CA MET A 6 -2.64 12.59 -11.13
C MET A 6 -1.42 11.84 -10.56
N ASP A 7 -1.48 11.51 -9.27
CA ASP A 7 -0.45 10.77 -8.53
C ASP A 7 -0.39 9.28 -8.92
N ARG A 8 0.11 8.97 -10.12
CA ARG A 8 0.19 7.61 -10.68
C ARG A 8 1.40 6.80 -10.26
N GLY A 9 2.42 7.44 -9.69
CA GLY A 9 3.58 6.78 -9.10
C GLY A 9 3.41 6.62 -7.59
N ILE A 10 3.64 5.43 -7.06
CA ILE A 10 3.63 5.17 -5.61
C ILE A 10 4.91 4.44 -5.22
N TRP A 11 5.65 4.99 -4.25
CA TRP A 11 6.73 4.29 -3.59
C TRP A 11 6.26 3.87 -2.20
N ALA A 12 6.27 2.56 -1.94
CA ALA A 12 5.81 1.95 -0.71
C ALA A 12 6.96 1.21 -0.02
N THR A 13 7.16 1.46 1.28
CA THR A 13 8.20 0.81 2.08
C THR A 13 7.62 0.32 3.39
N TRP A 14 7.65 -1.00 3.59
CA TRP A 14 7.23 -1.67 4.83
C TRP A 14 8.43 -1.98 5.71
N TYR A 15 8.23 -1.94 7.03
CA TYR A 15 9.24 -2.27 8.00
C TYR A 15 8.64 -2.48 9.40
N ASP A 16 9.43 -3.07 10.28
CA ASP A 16 9.18 -3.11 11.71
C ASP A 16 10.17 -2.17 12.43
N LEU A 17 9.87 -1.85 13.69
CA LEU A 17 10.75 -1.11 14.59
C LEU A 17 10.94 -1.90 15.89
N PRO A 18 12.13 -1.84 16.49
CA PRO A 18 12.32 -2.31 17.86
C PRO A 18 11.55 -1.40 18.83
N GLU A 19 11.19 -1.90 20.00
CA GLU A 19 10.53 -1.06 21.03
C GLU A 19 11.44 0.08 21.49
N GLU A 20 12.74 -0.20 21.64
CA GLU A 20 13.74 0.82 21.97
C GLU A 20 13.96 1.79 20.81
N GLY A 21 13.80 3.07 21.06
CA GLY A 21 13.97 4.14 20.07
C GLY A 21 12.83 4.29 19.06
N LYS A 22 11.72 3.55 19.22
CA LYS A 22 10.56 3.61 18.31
C LYS A 22 9.93 5.01 18.26
N GLU A 23 9.66 5.60 19.41
CA GLU A 23 9.06 6.93 19.48
C GLU A 23 9.98 8.02 18.91
N GLU A 24 11.28 7.93 19.18
CA GLU A 24 12.29 8.82 18.60
C GLU A 24 12.29 8.72 17.06
N TYR A 25 12.29 7.49 16.54
CA TYR A 25 12.24 7.26 15.10
C TYR A 25 10.96 7.83 14.47
N ILE A 26 9.79 7.59 15.07
CA ILE A 26 8.49 8.08 14.55
C ILE A 26 8.47 9.61 14.56
N THR A 27 8.92 10.24 15.63
CA THR A 27 9.01 11.71 15.74
C THR A 27 9.94 12.28 14.66
N TRP A 28 11.15 11.74 14.52
CA TRP A 28 12.09 12.14 13.49
C TRP A 28 11.52 11.94 12.07
N LEU A 29 10.86 10.80 11.83
CA LEU A 29 10.26 10.53 10.54
C LEU A 29 9.21 11.57 10.17
N HIS A 30 8.31 11.92 11.13
CA HIS A 30 7.20 12.83 10.91
C HIS A 30 7.62 14.30 10.83
N ASP A 31 8.54 14.72 11.70
CA ASP A 31 8.85 16.13 11.88
C ASP A 31 10.06 16.58 11.03
N VAL A 32 10.92 15.62 10.64
CA VAL A 32 12.15 15.91 9.91
C VAL A 32 12.15 15.27 8.52
N HIS A 33 12.04 13.95 8.44
CA HIS A 33 12.29 13.24 7.20
C HIS A 33 11.17 13.42 6.16
N LEU A 34 9.91 13.19 6.51
CA LEU A 34 8.79 13.28 5.55
C LEU A 34 8.61 14.71 5.01
N PRO A 35 8.64 15.78 5.84
CA PRO A 35 8.63 17.14 5.33
C PRO A 35 9.80 17.44 4.39
N LYS A 36 11.03 17.02 4.75
CA LYS A 36 12.22 17.16 3.89
C LYS A 36 12.08 16.39 2.57
N ALA A 37 11.52 15.17 2.61
CA ALA A 37 11.30 14.37 1.41
C ALA A 37 10.32 15.03 0.44
N LEU A 38 9.27 15.69 0.94
CA LEU A 38 8.29 16.43 0.14
C LEU A 38 8.86 17.67 -0.56
N LEU A 39 10.03 18.14 -0.17
CA LEU A 39 10.74 19.21 -0.90
C LEU A 39 11.44 18.70 -2.17
N ARG A 40 11.52 17.38 -2.36
CA ARG A 40 12.12 16.81 -3.57
C ARG A 40 11.21 17.07 -4.77
N PRO A 41 11.78 17.47 -5.92
CA PRO A 41 10.99 17.70 -7.13
C PRO A 41 10.13 16.50 -7.52
N GLY A 42 8.85 16.73 -7.76
CA GLY A 42 7.90 15.73 -8.22
C GLY A 42 7.26 14.86 -7.13
N TYR A 43 7.66 14.98 -5.86
CA TYR A 43 6.94 14.36 -4.74
C TYR A 43 5.69 15.18 -4.46
N LEU A 44 4.52 14.55 -4.52
CA LEU A 44 3.22 15.22 -4.34
C LEU A 44 2.73 15.08 -2.89
N TRP A 45 2.86 13.90 -2.32
CA TRP A 45 2.44 13.61 -0.96
C TRP A 45 3.27 12.48 -0.34
N ALA A 46 3.23 12.39 0.98
CA ALA A 46 3.73 11.26 1.74
C ALA A 46 2.71 10.83 2.78
N ALA A 47 2.77 9.58 3.22
CA ALA A 47 1.95 9.06 4.31
C ALA A 47 2.73 8.04 5.13
N HIS A 48 2.52 8.05 6.44
CA HIS A 48 2.96 6.98 7.34
C HIS A 48 1.72 6.28 7.90
N VAL A 49 1.73 4.95 7.78
CA VAL A 49 0.60 4.08 8.13
C VAL A 49 1.09 3.08 9.17
N GLU A 50 0.37 2.95 10.26
CA GLU A 50 0.59 1.94 11.29
C GLU A 50 -0.35 0.77 11.09
N ASN A 51 0.17 -0.45 11.06
CA ASN A 51 -0.61 -1.67 10.89
C ASN A 51 -1.49 -1.91 12.13
N ILE A 52 -2.76 -2.21 11.88
CA ILE A 52 -3.78 -2.44 12.93
C ILE A 52 -4.20 -3.91 13.05
N TRP A 53 -3.55 -4.82 12.34
CA TRP A 53 -3.88 -6.24 12.42
C TRP A 53 -3.28 -6.87 13.66
N ASP A 54 -4.14 -7.48 14.48
CA ASP A 54 -3.74 -8.34 15.57
C ASP A 54 -3.26 -9.72 15.06
N GLU A 55 -2.65 -10.50 15.93
CA GLU A 55 -2.10 -11.81 15.57
C GLU A 55 -3.17 -12.79 15.08
N ALA A 56 -4.38 -12.75 15.64
CA ALA A 56 -5.49 -13.61 15.21
C ALA A 56 -5.90 -13.34 13.75
N ARG A 57 -5.92 -12.06 13.37
CA ARG A 57 -6.19 -11.65 11.99
C ARG A 57 -5.06 -12.02 11.04
N LYS A 58 -3.81 -11.88 11.47
CA LYS A 58 -2.63 -12.31 10.69
C LYS A 58 -2.69 -13.82 10.43
N GLU A 59 -2.96 -14.63 11.45
CA GLU A 59 -3.12 -16.06 11.31
C GLU A 59 -4.27 -16.46 10.37
N ALA A 60 -5.43 -15.82 10.52
CA ALA A 60 -6.58 -16.07 9.64
C ALA A 60 -6.27 -15.72 8.18
N LEU A 61 -5.48 -14.69 7.94
CA LEU A 61 -5.03 -14.29 6.62
C LEU A 61 -4.03 -15.30 6.03
N ALA A 62 -3.04 -15.72 6.83
CA ALA A 62 -2.04 -16.70 6.44
C ALA A 62 -2.65 -18.04 6.03
N LYS A 63 -3.73 -18.47 6.72
CA LYS A 63 -4.49 -19.69 6.37
C LYS A 63 -5.30 -19.56 5.08
N ARG A 64 -5.59 -18.34 4.62
CA ARG A 64 -6.48 -18.07 3.49
C ARG A 64 -5.78 -17.71 2.21
N LEU A 65 -4.60 -17.12 2.28
CA LEU A 65 -3.82 -16.63 1.15
C LEU A 65 -2.51 -17.38 1.04
N ASN A 66 -2.05 -17.57 -0.19
CA ASN A 66 -0.73 -18.11 -0.44
C ASN A 66 0.30 -16.98 -0.26
N HIS A 67 1.32 -17.21 0.53
CA HIS A 67 2.45 -16.32 0.71
C HIS A 67 3.73 -16.98 0.18
N THR A 68 4.68 -16.14 -0.25
CA THR A 68 5.99 -16.65 -0.65
C THR A 68 6.75 -17.19 0.56
N ASP A 69 7.51 -18.25 0.35
CA ASP A 69 8.49 -18.81 1.27
C ASP A 69 9.93 -18.38 0.91
N ASP A 70 10.10 -17.50 -0.09
CA ASP A 70 11.38 -16.98 -0.52
C ASP A 70 12.03 -16.16 0.61
N PRO A 71 13.16 -16.63 1.20
CA PRO A 71 13.81 -15.96 2.32
C PRO A 71 14.44 -14.63 1.94
N SER A 72 14.57 -14.32 0.66
CA SER A 72 15.05 -13.02 0.18
C SER A 72 14.00 -11.91 0.27
N VAL A 73 12.73 -12.27 0.53
CA VAL A 73 11.63 -11.31 0.68
C VAL A 73 11.49 -10.91 2.15
N PRO A 74 11.86 -9.67 2.52
CA PRO A 74 11.79 -9.24 3.91
C PRO A 74 10.36 -9.21 4.45
N THR A 75 10.21 -9.38 5.77
CA THR A 75 8.92 -9.66 6.42
C THR A 75 8.33 -8.48 7.21
N GLY A 76 9.06 -7.38 7.37
CA GLY A 76 8.59 -6.21 8.12
C GLY A 76 7.23 -5.71 7.65
N ASN A 77 6.33 -5.42 8.58
CA ASN A 77 4.94 -5.10 8.27
C ASN A 77 4.21 -4.23 9.32
N ALA A 78 4.87 -3.86 10.43
CA ALA A 78 4.24 -3.02 11.46
C ALA A 78 3.95 -1.60 10.96
N TYR A 79 4.80 -1.09 10.07
CA TYR A 79 4.69 0.25 9.50
C TYR A 79 4.81 0.23 7.99
N LEU A 80 4.20 1.23 7.36
CA LEU A 80 4.28 1.47 5.92
C LEU A 80 4.44 2.97 5.66
N VAL A 81 5.52 3.36 4.99
CA VAL A 81 5.67 4.69 4.41
C VAL A 81 5.28 4.64 2.94
N LEU A 82 4.45 5.58 2.52
CA LEU A 82 4.04 5.80 1.14
C LEU A 82 4.49 7.18 0.68
N TYR A 83 4.94 7.26 -0.58
CA TYR A 83 5.11 8.52 -1.30
C TYR A 83 4.33 8.45 -2.61
N GLY A 84 3.67 9.55 -2.95
CA GLY A 84 2.98 9.72 -4.23
C GLY A 84 3.70 10.72 -5.12
N ALA A 85 3.69 10.44 -6.42
CA ALA A 85 4.21 11.29 -7.47
C ALA A 85 3.39 11.14 -8.74
N ALA A 86 3.47 12.09 -9.67
CA ALA A 86 2.77 11.99 -10.97
C ALA A 86 3.20 10.75 -11.76
N SER A 87 4.45 10.30 -11.59
CA SER A 87 5.00 9.14 -12.28
C SER A 87 6.01 8.40 -11.40
N PRO A 88 6.14 7.07 -11.52
CA PRO A 88 7.19 6.32 -10.83
C PRO A 88 8.61 6.74 -11.22
N HIS A 89 8.81 7.42 -12.36
CA HIS A 89 10.11 7.96 -12.77
C HIS A 89 10.71 8.92 -11.75
N VAL A 90 9.87 9.63 -11.00
CA VAL A 90 10.31 10.54 -9.92
C VAL A 90 11.12 9.78 -8.87
N PHE A 91 10.75 8.53 -8.57
CA PHE A 91 11.43 7.69 -7.58
C PHE A 91 12.61 6.89 -8.14
N LEU A 92 12.86 6.98 -9.45
CA LEU A 92 13.97 6.30 -10.11
C LEU A 92 15.13 7.24 -10.44
N LYS A 93 14.96 8.55 -10.22
CA LYS A 93 15.99 9.59 -10.46
C LYS A 93 15.98 10.65 -9.36
N PRO A 94 16.70 10.46 -8.25
CA PRO A 94 17.59 9.34 -7.91
C PRO A 94 16.84 8.07 -7.46
N ARG A 95 17.44 6.91 -7.74
CA ARG A 95 16.92 5.60 -7.27
C ARG A 95 17.06 5.48 -5.74
N PRO A 96 16.27 4.59 -5.07
CA PRO A 96 16.38 4.38 -3.62
C PRO A 96 17.82 4.15 -3.13
N ALA A 97 18.60 3.28 -3.79
CA ALA A 97 19.99 3.03 -3.42
C ALA A 97 20.91 4.25 -3.59
N GLN A 98 20.61 5.15 -4.53
CA GLN A 98 21.37 6.41 -4.67
C GLN A 98 21.00 7.43 -3.57
N LEU A 99 19.75 7.43 -3.13
CA LEU A 99 19.34 8.23 -1.97
C LEU A 99 20.03 7.72 -0.70
N GLU A 100 20.04 6.41 -0.49
CA GLU A 100 20.71 5.75 0.64
C GLU A 100 22.21 6.05 0.68
N ALA A 101 22.89 6.00 -0.45
CA ALA A 101 24.32 6.33 -0.54
C ALA A 101 24.64 7.77 -0.09
N ASN A 102 23.64 8.68 -0.17
CA ASN A 102 23.78 10.08 0.20
C ASN A 102 23.16 10.43 1.57
N TRP A 103 22.73 9.45 2.35
CA TRP A 103 22.19 9.69 3.69
C TRP A 103 23.21 10.39 4.59
N THR A 104 22.73 11.33 5.38
CA THR A 104 23.48 11.92 6.48
C THR A 104 23.78 10.87 7.57
N ALA A 105 24.63 11.19 8.53
CA ALA A 105 24.88 10.30 9.66
C ALA A 105 23.59 10.03 10.47
N GLU A 106 22.77 11.07 10.69
CA GLU A 106 21.46 10.96 11.34
C GLU A 106 20.50 10.06 10.54
N GLU A 107 20.38 10.26 9.22
CA GLU A 107 19.52 9.44 8.38
C GLU A 107 19.96 7.97 8.40
N ARG A 108 21.27 7.68 8.41
CA ARG A 108 21.78 6.31 8.52
C ARG A 108 21.44 5.69 9.86
N ASP A 109 21.57 6.43 10.96
CA ASP A 109 21.22 5.93 12.30
C ASP A 109 19.73 5.62 12.38
N MET A 110 18.88 6.56 11.98
CA MET A 110 17.43 6.41 12.05
C MET A 110 16.92 5.29 11.13
N PHE A 111 17.33 5.27 9.86
CA PHE A 111 16.91 4.19 8.97
C PHE A 111 17.51 2.84 9.32
N GLY A 112 18.65 2.81 10.01
CA GLY A 112 19.24 1.59 10.54
C GLY A 112 18.39 0.90 11.63
N LYS A 113 17.45 1.62 12.26
CA LYS A 113 16.49 1.05 13.22
C LYS A 113 15.40 0.19 12.55
N ARG A 114 15.19 0.32 11.24
CA ARG A 114 14.19 -0.46 10.52
C ARG A 114 14.56 -1.93 10.41
N ILE A 115 13.60 -2.81 10.65
CA ILE A 115 13.78 -4.26 10.60
C ILE A 115 12.93 -4.82 9.44
N GLY A 116 13.48 -5.75 8.67
CA GLY A 116 12.75 -6.46 7.63
C GLY A 116 12.23 -5.55 6.51
N VAL A 117 13.03 -4.57 6.08
CA VAL A 117 12.64 -3.54 5.11
C VAL A 117 12.33 -4.13 3.75
N ARG A 118 11.13 -3.87 3.26
CA ARG A 118 10.64 -4.26 1.94
C ARG A 118 10.14 -3.05 1.19
N SER A 119 10.65 -2.81 -0.02
CA SER A 119 10.33 -1.59 -0.79
C SER A 119 9.92 -1.90 -2.21
N TYR A 120 8.87 -1.23 -2.68
CA TYR A 120 8.36 -1.32 -4.04
C TYR A 120 8.09 0.06 -4.61
N ILE A 121 8.32 0.23 -5.92
CA ILE A 121 7.88 1.39 -6.69
C ILE A 121 6.86 0.90 -7.70
N PHE A 122 5.66 1.48 -7.67
CA PHE A 122 4.53 1.08 -8.48
C PHE A 122 4.12 2.17 -9.47
N LEU A 123 3.64 1.72 -10.62
CA LEU A 123 2.81 2.49 -11.55
C LEU A 123 1.35 2.10 -11.35
N GLU A 124 0.48 3.09 -11.23
CA GLU A 124 -0.97 2.87 -11.25
C GLU A 124 -1.44 2.57 -12.67
N THR A 125 -2.11 1.43 -12.83
CA THR A 125 -2.73 1.02 -14.11
C THR A 125 -4.20 1.39 -14.18
N ASP A 126 -4.90 1.33 -13.04
CA ASP A 126 -6.33 1.64 -12.93
C ASP A 126 -6.64 2.29 -11.58
N ARG A 127 -7.63 3.19 -11.58
CA ARG A 127 -8.20 3.78 -10.39
C ARG A 127 -9.70 3.94 -10.54
N LEU A 128 -10.44 3.58 -9.51
CA LEU A 128 -11.84 3.98 -9.37
C LEU A 128 -12.07 4.60 -7.99
N ASP A 129 -12.76 5.72 -8.01
CA ASP A 129 -13.20 6.42 -6.80
C ASP A 129 -14.40 5.70 -6.18
N GLY A 130 -14.46 5.72 -4.86
CA GLY A 130 -15.57 5.22 -4.06
C GLY A 130 -16.55 6.32 -3.69
N PRO A 131 -17.64 5.96 -2.98
CA PRO A 131 -18.64 6.94 -2.51
C PRO A 131 -18.07 8.02 -1.59
N GLU A 132 -16.96 7.72 -0.90
CA GLU A 132 -16.33 8.62 0.08
C GLU A 132 -15.09 9.35 -0.48
N VAL A 133 -14.97 9.46 -1.80
CA VAL A 133 -13.79 10.08 -2.44
C VAL A 133 -13.54 11.51 -1.96
N ASN A 134 -14.58 12.25 -1.63
CA ASN A 134 -14.50 13.66 -1.22
C ASN A 134 -13.75 13.89 0.12
N ILE A 135 -13.51 12.84 0.92
CA ILE A 135 -12.69 12.97 2.14
C ILE A 135 -11.19 13.03 1.84
N ARG A 136 -10.81 12.82 0.59
CA ARG A 136 -9.42 12.86 0.12
C ARG A 136 -9.33 13.76 -1.11
N PRO A 137 -8.80 14.97 -0.99
CA PRO A 137 -8.52 15.81 -2.14
C PRO A 137 -7.57 15.13 -3.13
N PRO A 138 -7.67 15.43 -4.43
CA PRO A 138 -6.72 14.94 -5.43
C PRO A 138 -5.27 15.29 -5.08
N ASN A 139 -4.34 14.38 -5.38
CA ASN A 139 -2.90 14.56 -5.13
C ASN A 139 -2.50 14.77 -3.66
N GLU A 140 -3.35 14.37 -2.73
CA GLU A 140 -3.05 14.31 -1.30
C GLU A 140 -2.81 12.89 -0.82
N ALA A 141 -2.35 12.79 0.42
CA ALA A 141 -2.13 11.51 1.10
C ALA A 141 -3.40 10.63 1.07
N PRO A 142 -3.26 9.31 1.01
CA PRO A 142 -4.39 8.39 0.94
C PRO A 142 -5.34 8.55 2.12
N GLY A 143 -6.54 8.01 2.00
CA GLY A 143 -7.59 8.06 3.03
C GLY A 143 -7.15 7.56 4.40
N PRO A 144 -8.00 7.73 5.44
CA PRO A 144 -7.64 7.44 6.84
C PRO A 144 -7.21 6.00 7.10
N VAL A 145 -7.74 5.05 6.35
CA VAL A 145 -7.43 3.62 6.47
C VAL A 145 -7.01 3.08 5.12
N VAL A 146 -5.90 2.37 5.11
CA VAL A 146 -5.26 1.87 3.90
C VAL A 146 -5.07 0.36 4.00
N GLN A 147 -5.51 -0.39 3.00
CA GLN A 147 -5.10 -1.77 2.81
C GLN A 147 -4.33 -1.89 1.50
N ILE A 148 -3.13 -2.46 1.56
CA ILE A 148 -2.35 -2.72 0.35
C ILE A 148 -1.89 -4.18 0.32
N GLY A 149 -2.26 -4.87 -0.77
CA GLY A 149 -1.82 -6.23 -1.07
C GLY A 149 -0.80 -6.22 -2.19
N SER A 150 0.36 -6.82 -1.97
CA SER A 150 1.43 -6.98 -2.96
C SER A 150 1.63 -8.47 -3.26
N PHE A 151 1.68 -8.85 -4.54
CA PHE A 151 1.65 -10.25 -4.96
C PHE A 151 2.21 -10.46 -6.37
N ASN A 152 2.55 -11.72 -6.63
CA ASN A 152 2.81 -12.27 -7.96
C ASN A 152 1.67 -13.21 -8.36
N LEU A 153 1.59 -13.54 -9.65
CA LEU A 153 0.66 -14.54 -10.16
C LEU A 153 1.33 -15.91 -10.17
N THR A 154 0.54 -16.97 -9.97
CA THR A 154 1.00 -18.34 -10.25
C THR A 154 1.04 -18.57 -11.77
N LYS A 155 1.63 -19.69 -12.19
CA LYS A 155 1.73 -20.05 -13.61
C LYS A 155 0.36 -20.37 -14.26
N GLU A 156 -0.64 -20.64 -13.44
CA GLU A 156 -2.00 -21.02 -13.87
C GLU A 156 -2.86 -19.81 -14.22
N LEU A 157 -2.40 -18.60 -13.93
CA LEU A 157 -3.11 -17.36 -14.18
C LEU A 157 -2.24 -16.39 -14.99
N ASP A 158 -2.68 -16.05 -16.20
CA ASP A 158 -2.03 -15.03 -17.02
C ASP A 158 -2.38 -13.61 -16.56
N GLU A 159 -1.51 -12.66 -16.93
CA GLU A 159 -1.65 -11.25 -16.53
C GLU A 159 -2.92 -10.61 -17.09
N GLU A 160 -3.29 -10.91 -18.34
CA GLU A 160 -4.48 -10.32 -18.99
C GLU A 160 -5.75 -10.71 -18.25
N THR A 161 -5.93 -12.01 -17.98
CA THR A 161 -7.05 -12.52 -17.19
C THR A 161 -7.09 -11.89 -15.79
N ALA A 162 -5.95 -11.78 -15.11
CA ALA A 162 -5.88 -11.16 -13.79
C ALA A 162 -6.30 -9.68 -13.83
N MET A 163 -5.80 -8.91 -14.82
CA MET A 163 -6.16 -7.50 -14.99
C MET A 163 -7.65 -7.34 -15.32
N ASP A 164 -8.18 -8.16 -16.22
CA ASP A 164 -9.61 -8.18 -16.56
C ASP A 164 -10.49 -8.42 -15.34
N MET A 165 -10.12 -9.36 -14.46
CA MET A 165 -10.85 -9.62 -13.22
C MET A 165 -10.84 -8.42 -12.27
N TYR A 166 -9.71 -7.70 -12.17
CA TYR A 166 -9.66 -6.46 -11.40
C TYR A 166 -10.57 -5.39 -12.02
N ALA A 167 -10.42 -5.13 -13.31
CA ALA A 167 -11.15 -4.08 -14.03
C ALA A 167 -12.67 -4.34 -14.07
N LYS A 168 -13.09 -5.58 -14.33
CA LYS A 168 -14.51 -5.93 -14.54
C LYS A 168 -15.26 -6.31 -13.26
N ILE A 169 -14.56 -6.75 -12.22
CA ILE A 169 -15.20 -7.25 -11.00
C ILE A 169 -14.81 -6.42 -9.77
N ARG A 170 -13.50 -6.33 -9.48
CA ARG A 170 -13.04 -5.80 -8.20
C ARG A 170 -13.18 -4.29 -8.07
N LEU A 171 -12.67 -3.55 -9.04
CA LEU A 171 -12.75 -2.09 -9.05
C LEU A 171 -14.20 -1.59 -9.07
N PRO A 172 -15.10 -2.10 -9.97
CA PRO A 172 -16.50 -1.69 -9.97
C PRO A 172 -17.26 -2.03 -8.68
N TYR A 173 -16.89 -3.12 -8.00
CA TYR A 173 -17.45 -3.43 -6.68
C TYR A 173 -17.03 -2.39 -5.65
N MET A 174 -15.74 -2.06 -5.60
CA MET A 174 -15.20 -1.07 -4.64
C MET A 174 -15.74 0.33 -4.90
N ALA A 175 -15.95 0.72 -6.16
CA ALA A 175 -16.53 2.01 -6.52
C ALA A 175 -17.98 2.23 -6.00
N LYS A 176 -18.67 1.15 -5.62
CA LYS A 176 -20.04 1.19 -5.08
C LYS A 176 -20.10 0.88 -3.58
N MET A 177 -18.98 0.48 -2.98
CA MET A 177 -18.96 0.02 -1.61
C MET A 177 -18.99 1.20 -0.63
N THR A 178 -19.97 1.25 0.25
CA THR A 178 -20.07 2.26 1.32
C THR A 178 -18.78 2.26 2.15
N GLY A 179 -18.20 3.44 2.34
CA GLY A 179 -16.96 3.64 3.08
C GLY A 179 -15.69 3.45 2.25
N SER A 180 -15.79 3.10 0.96
CA SER A 180 -14.67 3.12 0.03
C SER A 180 -14.34 4.56 -0.39
N VAL A 181 -13.08 4.95 -0.28
CA VAL A 181 -12.56 6.24 -0.75
C VAL A 181 -12.06 6.11 -2.19
N ALA A 182 -11.13 5.19 -2.41
CA ALA A 182 -10.61 4.88 -3.72
C ALA A 182 -10.02 3.46 -3.75
N THR A 183 -9.90 2.92 -4.94
CA THR A 183 -9.16 1.66 -5.17
C THR A 183 -8.26 1.82 -6.38
N ARG A 184 -7.00 1.42 -6.23
CA ARG A 184 -5.98 1.51 -7.27
C ARG A 184 -5.42 0.12 -7.57
N LYS A 185 -5.31 -0.24 -8.85
CA LYS A 185 -4.53 -1.37 -9.31
C LYS A 185 -3.15 -0.88 -9.70
N LEU A 186 -2.14 -1.57 -9.24
CA LEU A 186 -0.74 -1.17 -9.36
C LEU A 186 0.10 -2.28 -10.00
N VAL A 187 1.10 -1.89 -10.78
CA VAL A 187 2.15 -2.77 -11.32
C VAL A 187 3.51 -2.22 -10.90
N SER A 188 4.39 -3.07 -10.40
CA SER A 188 5.70 -2.61 -9.93
C SER A 188 6.69 -2.41 -11.07
N VAL A 189 7.49 -1.36 -10.94
CA VAL A 189 8.70 -1.10 -11.72
C VAL A 189 9.96 -1.41 -10.91
N TYR A 190 9.82 -1.63 -9.60
CA TYR A 190 10.89 -2.00 -8.69
C TYR A 190 10.33 -2.81 -7.51
N GLY A 191 11.03 -3.88 -7.11
CA GLY A 191 10.69 -4.75 -5.99
C GLY A 191 10.30 -6.17 -6.42
N TRP A 192 10.08 -7.07 -5.44
CA TRP A 192 9.80 -8.49 -5.70
C TRP A 192 8.39 -8.73 -6.26
N ALA A 193 7.37 -8.08 -5.69
CA ALA A 193 5.99 -8.27 -6.13
C ALA A 193 5.73 -7.50 -7.44
N ARG A 194 5.22 -8.19 -8.46
CA ARG A 194 4.85 -7.61 -9.76
C ARG A 194 3.58 -6.75 -9.66
N HIS A 195 2.64 -7.12 -8.81
CA HIS A 195 1.33 -6.51 -8.71
C HIS A 195 1.02 -6.03 -7.30
N ALA A 196 0.19 -5.00 -7.21
CA ALA A 196 -0.45 -4.62 -5.96
C ALA A 196 -1.87 -4.11 -6.19
N ALA A 197 -2.66 -4.12 -5.12
CA ALA A 197 -3.95 -3.42 -5.05
C ALA A 197 -3.97 -2.59 -3.76
N LEU A 198 -4.19 -1.30 -3.93
CA LEU A 198 -4.31 -0.33 -2.84
C LEU A 198 -5.79 0.03 -2.69
N TYR A 199 -6.32 -0.17 -1.50
CA TYR A 199 -7.67 0.17 -1.09
C TYR A 199 -7.63 1.24 -0.03
N GLU A 200 -8.44 2.27 -0.20
CA GLU A 200 -8.57 3.37 0.75
C GLU A 200 -9.98 3.36 1.34
N PHE A 201 -10.08 3.52 2.66
CA PHE A 201 -11.37 3.49 3.37
C PHE A 201 -11.51 4.70 4.29
N ALA A 202 -12.76 5.14 4.49
CA ALA A 202 -13.10 6.24 5.37
C ALA A 202 -12.83 5.92 6.85
N SER A 203 -12.96 4.64 7.24
CA SER A 203 -12.74 4.19 8.62
C SER A 203 -12.49 2.68 8.68
N VAL A 204 -11.97 2.20 9.83
CA VAL A 204 -11.85 0.77 10.14
C VAL A 204 -13.22 0.11 10.18
N ASP A 205 -14.21 0.78 10.77
CA ASP A 205 -15.61 0.33 10.84
C ASP A 205 -16.20 0.08 9.44
N ALA A 206 -15.98 1.01 8.52
CA ALA A 206 -16.44 0.88 7.13
C ALA A 206 -15.79 -0.32 6.44
N LEU A 207 -14.49 -0.51 6.62
CA LEU A 207 -13.77 -1.67 6.12
C LEU A 207 -14.33 -2.97 6.71
N GLU A 208 -14.49 -3.06 8.03
CA GLU A 208 -14.95 -4.29 8.68
C GLU A 208 -16.38 -4.67 8.27
N LYS A 209 -17.29 -3.72 8.28
CA LYS A 209 -18.70 -3.96 7.94
C LYS A 209 -18.92 -4.29 6.47
N ASN A 210 -18.25 -3.56 5.58
CA ASN A 210 -18.58 -3.57 4.16
C ASN A 210 -17.59 -4.35 3.30
N PHE A 211 -16.34 -4.46 3.72
CA PHE A 211 -15.32 -5.16 2.96
C PHE A 211 -15.03 -6.57 3.50
N VAL A 212 -14.76 -6.69 4.80
CA VAL A 212 -14.44 -7.99 5.42
C VAL A 212 -15.72 -8.79 5.64
N GLY A 213 -16.73 -8.21 6.25
CA GLY A 213 -17.98 -8.87 6.62
C GLY A 213 -18.90 -9.24 5.45
N GLN A 214 -18.72 -8.64 4.28
CA GLN A 214 -19.60 -8.84 3.12
C GLN A 214 -18.96 -9.67 1.99
N ARG A 215 -17.71 -10.11 2.13
CA ARG A 215 -16.98 -10.80 1.05
C ARG A 215 -17.73 -12.00 0.49
N GLU A 216 -18.27 -12.85 1.36
CA GLU A 216 -18.95 -14.08 0.96
C GLU A 216 -20.34 -13.83 0.34
N ARG A 217 -20.92 -12.66 0.56
CA ARG A 217 -22.22 -12.25 0.02
C ARG A 217 -22.11 -11.64 -1.39
N GLN A 218 -20.89 -11.37 -1.86
CA GLN A 218 -20.69 -10.83 -3.22
C GLN A 218 -21.04 -11.89 -4.26
N ALA A 219 -21.90 -11.54 -5.20
CA ALA A 219 -22.38 -12.48 -6.23
C ALA A 219 -21.26 -13.21 -6.98
N ASN A 220 -20.12 -12.55 -7.19
CA ASN A 220 -18.97 -13.10 -7.91
C ASN A 220 -17.85 -13.61 -6.99
N TRP A 221 -18.06 -13.67 -5.66
CA TRP A 221 -16.99 -14.03 -4.71
C TRP A 221 -16.41 -15.42 -4.96
N LYS A 222 -17.25 -16.44 -5.23
CA LYS A 222 -16.78 -17.81 -5.49
C LYS A 222 -15.92 -17.87 -6.75
N HIS A 223 -16.33 -17.15 -7.80
CA HIS A 223 -15.56 -17.04 -9.04
C HIS A 223 -14.24 -16.31 -8.80
N TRP A 224 -14.29 -15.15 -8.14
CA TRP A 224 -13.11 -14.36 -7.77
C TRP A 224 -12.11 -15.19 -6.95
N LYS A 225 -12.57 -15.88 -5.89
CA LYS A 225 -11.71 -16.71 -5.06
C LYS A 225 -11.05 -17.83 -5.85
N LYS A 226 -11.82 -18.56 -6.65
CA LYS A 226 -11.33 -19.71 -7.41
C LYS A 226 -10.31 -19.30 -8.47
N HIS A 227 -10.60 -18.26 -9.21
CA HIS A 227 -9.82 -17.92 -10.41
C HIS A 227 -8.73 -16.86 -10.15
N LEU A 228 -8.88 -16.00 -9.15
CA LEU A 228 -7.87 -15.03 -8.81
C LEU A 228 -7.20 -15.34 -7.47
N THR A 229 -7.91 -15.25 -6.34
CA THR A 229 -7.27 -15.29 -5.01
C THR A 229 -6.40 -16.53 -4.79
N ASN A 230 -6.82 -17.70 -5.27
CA ASN A 230 -6.04 -18.93 -5.15
C ASN A 230 -4.79 -18.95 -6.04
N ASN A 231 -4.71 -18.07 -7.02
CA ASN A 231 -3.62 -17.96 -7.98
C ASN A 231 -2.71 -16.74 -7.71
N LEU A 232 -2.80 -16.16 -6.51
CA LEU A 232 -1.89 -15.11 -6.07
C LEU A 232 -0.89 -15.66 -5.07
N ILE A 233 0.37 -15.24 -5.21
CA ILE A 233 1.45 -15.47 -4.23
C ILE A 233 1.78 -14.11 -3.63
N HIS A 234 1.40 -13.90 -2.37
CA HIS A 234 1.61 -12.64 -1.68
C HIS A 234 3.03 -12.52 -1.10
N SER A 235 3.52 -11.30 -0.97
CA SER A 235 4.67 -11.03 -0.09
C SER A 235 4.33 -11.43 1.34
N GLN A 236 5.31 -11.79 2.14
CA GLN A 236 5.11 -12.02 3.59
C GLN A 236 4.46 -10.78 4.23
N GLY A 237 3.49 -11.01 5.13
CA GLY A 237 2.72 -9.94 5.77
C GLY A 237 1.73 -9.18 4.88
N SER A 238 1.59 -9.55 3.61
CA SER A 238 0.63 -8.94 2.68
C SER A 238 -0.71 -9.71 2.68
N PRO A 239 -1.86 -9.01 2.51
CA PRO A 239 -2.02 -7.55 2.50
C PRO A 239 -1.82 -6.95 3.90
N SER A 240 -1.18 -5.79 3.95
CA SER A 240 -1.13 -4.98 5.17
C SER A 240 -2.37 -4.10 5.26
N LEU A 241 -2.82 -3.85 6.48
CA LEU A 241 -3.94 -2.97 6.77
C LEU A 241 -3.55 -2.04 7.91
N GLY A 242 -3.66 -0.75 7.69
CA GLY A 242 -3.25 0.20 8.71
C GLY A 242 -4.05 1.50 8.73
N ARG A 243 -3.87 2.24 9.81
CA ARG A 243 -4.33 3.62 9.95
C ARG A 243 -3.22 4.57 9.53
N ARG A 244 -3.56 5.57 8.76
CA ARG A 244 -2.65 6.68 8.49
C ARG A 244 -2.43 7.47 9.79
N ILE A 245 -1.17 7.54 10.22
CA ILE A 245 -0.75 8.29 11.41
C ILE A 245 -0.03 9.59 11.04
N TRP A 246 0.40 9.75 9.77
CA TRP A 246 0.93 10.99 9.22
C TRP A 246 0.57 11.11 7.72
N PRO A 247 0.21 12.30 7.21
CA PRO A 247 -0.26 13.42 8.01
C PRO A 247 -1.49 13.03 8.85
N PRO A 248 -1.72 13.70 9.99
CA PRO A 248 -2.82 13.35 10.87
C PRO A 248 -4.15 13.41 10.12
N VAL A 249 -5.06 12.49 10.46
CA VAL A 249 -6.42 12.49 9.93
C VAL A 249 -7.21 13.55 10.69
N SER A 250 -7.79 14.52 9.97
CA SER A 250 -8.72 15.49 10.58
C SER A 250 -9.86 14.74 11.25
N LYS A 251 -10.20 15.16 12.48
CA LYS A 251 -11.32 14.58 13.24
C LYS A 251 -12.65 15.02 12.65
#